data_3104d307fd785e3c29e8187dc033951c
#
_entry.id   3104d307fd785e3c29e8187dc033951c
#
_cell.length_a   1.000
_cell.length_b   1.000
_cell.length_c   1.000
_cell.angle_alpha   90.00
_cell.angle_beta   90.00
_cell.angle_gamma   90.00
#
_symmetry.space_group_name_H-M   'P 1'
#
loop_
_entity.id
_entity.type
_entity.pdbx_description
1 polymer ?
#
loop_
_entity_poly.entity_id
_entity_poly.type
_entity_poly.pdbx_seq_one_letter_code
_entity_poly.pdbx_strand_id
1 'polypeptide(L)'
;MTREHALKNAIAYFDDGHFLDDLKRRVAIKTESQIYESRKADMTEYMDEMIKTFQELGYETEVFENPNSKAGPIFFGSRHENSNNKTVLTYGHGDVIRGQEERWEPDLVPWELKVKNNKIYGRGTADNKGQHTVNIGALKSILETRGCLGFNSKILIETGEESGSPGLADFARQQKELLASDVLISSDGPRLQPERPTLFLSLIHI
;
A
#
# COMPACT_ATOMS: atom_id res chain seq x y z
N MET A 1 -3.60 -25.92 -9.31
CA MET A 1 -2.50 -25.37 -8.52
C MET A 1 -2.99 -25.14 -7.10
N THR A 2 -2.16 -25.41 -6.08
CA THR A 2 -2.59 -25.52 -4.68
C THR A 2 -2.24 -24.27 -3.87
N ARG A 3 -2.89 -24.12 -2.71
CA ARG A 3 -2.54 -23.10 -1.71
C ARG A 3 -1.05 -23.17 -1.31
N GLU A 4 -0.49 -24.37 -1.21
CA GLU A 4 0.92 -24.59 -0.89
C GLU A 4 1.87 -23.97 -1.95
N HIS A 5 1.49 -24.04 -3.22
CA HIS A 5 2.27 -23.41 -4.28
C HIS A 5 2.26 -21.89 -4.16
N ALA A 6 1.10 -21.27 -3.88
CA ALA A 6 1.03 -19.83 -3.66
C ALA A 6 1.84 -19.38 -2.43
N LEU A 7 1.82 -20.16 -1.35
CA LEU A 7 2.66 -19.89 -0.17
C LEU A 7 4.14 -20.01 -0.50
N LYS A 8 4.55 -20.99 -1.29
CA LYS A 8 5.94 -21.13 -1.75
C LYS A 8 6.39 -19.92 -2.57
N ASN A 9 5.55 -19.45 -3.50
CA ASN A 9 5.84 -18.26 -4.31
C ASN A 9 5.94 -17.01 -3.42
N ALA A 10 5.07 -16.86 -2.41
CA ALA A 10 5.13 -15.73 -1.48
C ALA A 10 6.40 -15.73 -0.61
N ILE A 11 6.87 -16.91 -0.20
CA ILE A 11 8.14 -17.06 0.52
C ILE A 11 9.30 -16.73 -0.40
N ALA A 12 9.32 -17.25 -1.64
CA ALA A 12 10.35 -16.98 -2.63
C ALA A 12 10.43 -15.48 -2.97
N TYR A 13 9.29 -14.78 -3.09
CA TYR A 13 9.28 -13.33 -3.30
C TYR A 13 10.07 -12.55 -2.24
N PHE A 14 10.04 -13.03 -0.99
CA PHE A 14 10.85 -12.45 0.09
C PHE A 14 12.29 -12.96 0.07
N ASP A 15 12.49 -14.27 0.00
CA ASP A 15 13.81 -14.91 0.14
C ASP A 15 14.75 -14.59 -1.04
N ASP A 16 14.21 -14.43 -2.25
CA ASP A 16 14.95 -14.04 -3.45
C ASP A 16 15.23 -12.52 -3.52
N GLY A 17 14.78 -11.75 -2.53
CA GLY A 17 15.06 -10.32 -2.39
C GLY A 17 14.08 -9.39 -3.12
N HIS A 18 13.14 -9.90 -3.89
CA HIS A 18 12.19 -9.09 -4.67
C HIS A 18 11.34 -8.15 -3.80
N PHE A 19 10.90 -8.63 -2.62
CA PHE A 19 10.20 -7.80 -1.64
C PHE A 19 11.04 -6.60 -1.20
N LEU A 20 12.33 -6.83 -0.90
CA LEU A 20 13.25 -5.78 -0.46
C LEU A 20 13.52 -4.77 -1.58
N ASP A 21 13.65 -5.23 -2.82
CA ASP A 21 13.86 -4.36 -3.98
C ASP A 21 12.64 -3.47 -4.24
N ASP A 22 11.43 -4.02 -4.16
CA ASP A 22 10.19 -3.27 -4.30
C ASP A 22 10.04 -2.24 -3.16
N LEU A 23 10.28 -2.65 -1.93
CA LEU A 23 10.19 -1.77 -0.77
C LEU A 23 11.27 -0.67 -0.82
N LYS A 24 12.47 -0.99 -1.28
CA LYS A 24 13.58 -0.03 -1.43
C LYS A 24 13.21 1.11 -2.38
N ARG A 25 12.62 0.79 -3.55
CA ARG A 25 12.14 1.83 -4.49
C ARG A 25 11.12 2.74 -3.82
N ARG A 26 10.14 2.18 -3.12
CA ARG A 26 9.08 2.94 -2.45
C ARG A 26 9.59 3.79 -1.30
N VAL A 27 10.51 3.28 -0.49
CA VAL A 27 11.12 4.02 0.63
C VAL A 27 11.96 5.20 0.13
N ALA A 28 12.63 5.07 -1.02
CA ALA A 28 13.45 6.13 -1.58
C ALA A 28 12.65 7.38 -1.98
N ILE A 29 11.37 7.25 -2.30
CA ILE A 29 10.49 8.36 -2.65
C ILE A 29 10.02 9.07 -1.37
N LYS A 30 10.33 10.36 -1.24
CA LYS A 30 10.14 11.14 0.01
C LYS A 30 8.74 11.73 0.14
N THR A 31 7.75 10.89 0.31
CA THR A 31 6.33 11.26 0.38
C THR A 31 5.90 11.86 1.72
N GLU A 32 6.58 12.89 2.18
CA GLU A 32 6.31 13.56 3.47
C GLU A 32 5.08 14.45 3.38
N SER A 33 3.88 13.96 3.78
CA SER A 33 2.62 14.71 3.65
C SER A 33 2.56 15.98 4.49
N GLN A 34 3.24 16.01 5.63
CA GLN A 34 3.29 17.19 6.52
C GLN A 34 3.94 18.41 5.87
N ILE A 35 4.64 18.25 4.74
CA ILE A 35 5.24 19.31 3.94
C ILE A 35 4.88 19.16 2.46
N TYR A 36 3.64 18.79 2.19
CA TYR A 36 3.13 18.41 0.88
C TYR A 36 3.54 19.38 -0.25
N GLU A 37 3.44 20.69 -0.03
CA GLU A 37 3.77 21.70 -1.04
C GLU A 37 5.19 21.52 -1.62
N SER A 38 6.15 21.12 -0.79
CA SER A 38 7.53 20.85 -1.19
C SER A 38 7.76 19.43 -1.70
N ARG A 39 6.76 18.56 -1.58
CA ARG A 39 6.83 17.13 -1.92
C ARG A 39 5.87 16.70 -3.05
N LYS A 40 5.27 17.65 -3.76
CA LYS A 40 4.34 17.35 -4.86
C LYS A 40 4.93 16.43 -5.91
N ALA A 41 6.19 16.66 -6.28
CA ALA A 41 6.89 15.83 -7.26
C ALA A 41 7.10 14.39 -6.73
N ASP A 42 7.50 14.25 -5.47
CA ASP A 42 7.66 12.94 -4.83
C ASP A 42 6.32 12.19 -4.73
N MET A 43 5.21 12.91 -4.45
CA MET A 43 3.88 12.29 -4.45
C MET A 43 3.47 11.80 -5.84
N THR A 44 3.75 12.57 -6.89
CA THR A 44 3.51 12.15 -8.28
C THR A 44 4.35 10.92 -8.64
N GLU A 45 5.64 10.93 -8.32
CA GLU A 45 6.53 9.78 -8.53
C GLU A 45 6.01 8.52 -7.82
N TYR A 46 5.45 8.69 -6.62
CA TYR A 46 4.86 7.56 -5.91
C TYR A 46 3.60 7.02 -6.60
N MET A 47 2.76 7.88 -7.16
CA MET A 47 1.62 7.45 -7.97
C MET A 47 2.08 6.68 -9.20
N ASP A 48 3.15 7.13 -9.88
CA ASP A 48 3.72 6.44 -11.03
C ASP A 48 4.26 5.04 -10.66
N GLU A 49 4.92 4.90 -9.50
CA GLU A 49 5.33 3.60 -8.96
C GLU A 49 4.12 2.68 -8.71
N MET A 50 3.02 3.22 -8.19
CA MET A 50 1.79 2.44 -7.95
C MET A 50 1.09 2.07 -9.27
N ILE A 51 0.98 2.99 -10.21
CA ILE A 51 0.44 2.73 -11.56
C ILE A 51 1.18 1.56 -12.19
N LYS A 52 2.51 1.67 -12.29
CA LYS A 52 3.34 0.62 -12.87
C LYS A 52 3.15 -0.72 -12.17
N THR A 53 3.23 -0.74 -10.84
CA THR A 53 3.11 -1.95 -10.04
C THR A 53 1.78 -2.66 -10.27
N PHE A 54 0.66 -1.93 -10.26
CA PHE A 54 -0.66 -2.54 -10.40
C PHE A 54 -1.01 -2.88 -11.85
N GLN A 55 -0.53 -2.10 -12.83
CA GLN A 55 -0.67 -2.46 -14.25
C GLN A 55 0.06 -3.77 -14.60
N GLU A 56 1.25 -4.01 -14.03
CA GLU A 56 1.96 -5.29 -14.17
C GLU A 56 1.17 -6.48 -13.59
N LEU A 57 0.30 -6.23 -12.61
CA LEU A 57 -0.64 -7.21 -12.07
C LEU A 57 -1.99 -7.26 -12.81
N GLY A 58 -2.13 -6.53 -13.91
CA GLY A 58 -3.34 -6.51 -14.75
C GLY A 58 -4.51 -5.73 -14.15
N TYR A 59 -4.24 -4.69 -13.37
CA TYR A 59 -5.24 -3.74 -12.89
C TYR A 59 -5.41 -2.59 -13.88
N GLU A 60 -6.63 -2.10 -13.99
CA GLU A 60 -6.93 -0.75 -14.47
C GLU A 60 -6.61 0.23 -13.35
N THR A 61 -5.94 1.34 -13.68
CA THR A 61 -5.44 2.30 -12.68
C THR A 61 -5.87 3.71 -13.00
N GLU A 62 -6.17 4.48 -11.98
CA GLU A 62 -6.53 5.89 -12.08
C GLU A 62 -5.94 6.65 -10.90
N VAL A 63 -5.55 7.91 -11.14
CA VAL A 63 -5.10 8.83 -10.08
C VAL A 63 -6.04 10.02 -10.07
N PHE A 64 -6.60 10.27 -8.91
CA PHE A 64 -7.53 11.37 -8.66
C PHE A 64 -6.82 12.52 -7.96
N GLU A 65 -7.19 13.73 -8.33
CA GLU A 65 -6.89 14.88 -7.50
C GLU A 65 -7.66 14.76 -6.17
N ASN A 66 -6.99 15.14 -5.08
CA ASN A 66 -7.63 15.15 -3.78
C ASN A 66 -8.63 16.32 -3.71
N PRO A 67 -9.87 16.12 -3.22
CA PRO A 67 -10.82 17.21 -3.00
C PRO A 67 -10.27 18.35 -2.13
N ASN A 68 -9.31 18.03 -1.25
CA ASN A 68 -8.56 19.04 -0.51
C ASN A 68 -7.22 19.34 -1.21
N SER A 69 -7.10 20.53 -1.77
CA SER A 69 -5.90 20.97 -2.50
C SER A 69 -4.59 21.01 -1.68
N LYS A 70 -4.68 20.86 -0.36
CA LYS A 70 -3.51 20.80 0.55
C LYS A 70 -3.04 19.38 0.82
N ALA A 71 -3.68 18.38 0.23
CA ALA A 71 -3.30 16.99 0.34
C ALA A 71 -2.91 16.41 -1.02
N GLY A 72 -2.11 15.35 -1.00
CA GLY A 72 -1.62 14.72 -2.19
C GLY A 72 -2.68 13.86 -2.90
N PRO A 73 -2.36 13.37 -4.10
CA PRO A 73 -3.28 12.62 -4.96
C PRO A 73 -3.72 11.29 -4.31
N ILE A 74 -4.79 10.73 -4.88
CA ILE A 74 -5.36 9.46 -4.45
C ILE A 74 -5.27 8.48 -5.62
N PHE A 75 -4.61 7.34 -5.40
CA PHE A 75 -4.53 6.24 -6.36
C PHE A 75 -5.70 5.29 -6.17
N PHE A 76 -6.27 4.87 -7.29
CA PHE A 76 -7.24 3.80 -7.35
C PHE A 76 -6.82 2.77 -8.40
N GLY A 77 -6.92 1.49 -8.03
CA GLY A 77 -6.71 0.38 -8.94
C GLY A 77 -7.88 -0.59 -8.87
N SER A 78 -8.28 -1.17 -10.00
CA SER A 78 -9.32 -2.19 -10.04
C SER A 78 -8.95 -3.34 -10.97
N ARG A 79 -9.28 -4.56 -10.53
CA ARG A 79 -9.20 -5.78 -11.30
C ARG A 79 -10.51 -6.52 -11.17
N HIS A 80 -11.31 -6.48 -12.24
CA HIS A 80 -12.55 -7.23 -12.32
C HIS A 80 -12.30 -8.61 -12.93
N GLU A 81 -12.68 -9.67 -12.24
CA GLU A 81 -12.52 -11.04 -12.74
C GLU A 81 -13.86 -11.67 -13.16
N ASN A 82 -14.90 -11.49 -12.34
CA ASN A 82 -16.22 -12.05 -12.60
C ASN A 82 -17.30 -11.33 -11.79
N SER A 83 -18.44 -11.03 -12.41
CA SER A 83 -19.56 -10.33 -11.78
C SER A 83 -20.22 -11.09 -10.61
N ASN A 84 -20.03 -12.42 -10.54
CA ASN A 84 -20.53 -13.23 -9.43
C ASN A 84 -19.54 -13.30 -8.24
N ASN A 85 -18.32 -12.80 -8.43
CA ASN A 85 -17.33 -12.80 -7.36
C ASN A 85 -17.57 -11.65 -6.38
N LYS A 86 -17.22 -11.88 -5.12
CA LYS A 86 -17.13 -10.83 -4.11
C LYS A 86 -16.06 -9.82 -4.49
N THR A 87 -16.29 -8.56 -4.13
CA THR A 87 -15.34 -7.47 -4.33
C THR A 87 -14.67 -7.12 -3.02
N VAL A 88 -13.35 -7.13 -3.03
CA VAL A 88 -12.49 -6.75 -1.89
C VAL A 88 -11.84 -5.41 -2.21
N LEU A 89 -12.06 -4.42 -1.35
CA LEU A 89 -11.36 -3.14 -1.38
C LEU A 89 -10.23 -3.18 -0.35
N THR A 90 -9.00 -2.95 -0.80
CA THR A 90 -7.85 -2.82 0.08
C THR A 90 -7.47 -1.34 0.19
N TYR A 91 -7.27 -0.88 1.41
CA TYR A 91 -6.82 0.48 1.72
C TYR A 91 -5.39 0.47 2.24
N GLY A 92 -4.64 1.51 1.90
CA GLY A 92 -3.35 1.86 2.45
C GLY A 92 -3.01 3.32 2.16
N HIS A 93 -1.88 3.80 2.69
CA HIS A 93 -1.37 5.13 2.37
C HIS A 93 0.08 5.10 1.91
N GLY A 94 0.41 5.98 0.98
CA GLY A 94 1.74 6.08 0.40
C GLY A 94 2.60 7.20 1.00
N ASP A 95 1.97 8.09 1.77
CA ASP A 95 2.70 9.15 2.47
C ASP A 95 3.34 8.65 3.77
N VAL A 96 4.19 9.48 4.31
CA VAL A 96 4.92 9.22 5.55
C VAL A 96 5.10 10.53 6.34
N ILE A 97 5.34 10.42 7.65
CA ILE A 97 5.79 11.54 8.47
C ILE A 97 7.18 12.02 8.02
N ARG A 98 7.64 13.15 8.57
CA ARG A 98 8.97 13.71 8.32
C ARG A 98 10.08 12.69 8.50
N GLY A 99 11.08 12.76 7.63
CA GLY A 99 12.29 11.91 7.69
C GLY A 99 13.01 11.99 9.02
N GLN A 100 13.19 13.22 9.55
CA GLN A 100 13.90 13.49 10.81
C GLN A 100 15.31 12.86 10.81
N GLU A 101 16.06 13.16 9.76
CA GLU A 101 17.36 12.56 9.46
C GLU A 101 18.32 12.61 10.65
N GLU A 102 18.26 13.69 11.45
CA GLU A 102 19.09 13.91 12.62
C GLU A 102 18.79 12.98 13.82
N ARG A 103 17.69 12.22 13.75
CA ARG A 103 17.24 11.32 14.83
C ARG A 103 17.58 9.86 14.58
N TRP A 104 18.12 9.55 13.40
CA TRP A 104 18.49 8.19 13.06
C TRP A 104 19.86 7.82 13.63
N GLU A 105 20.07 6.51 13.85
CA GLU A 105 21.42 6.02 14.19
C GLU A 105 22.43 6.42 13.09
N PRO A 106 23.69 6.61 13.41
CA PRO A 106 24.68 7.17 12.45
C PRO A 106 24.85 6.40 11.15
N ASP A 107 24.50 5.12 11.13
CA ASP A 107 24.59 4.24 9.96
C ASP A 107 23.25 3.99 9.27
N LEU A 108 22.19 4.69 9.68
CA LEU A 108 20.85 4.61 9.13
C LEU A 108 20.40 5.97 8.59
N VAL A 109 19.70 5.95 7.48
CA VAL A 109 19.06 7.14 6.91
C VAL A 109 17.62 6.79 6.50
N PRO A 110 16.67 7.73 6.62
CA PRO A 110 15.24 7.43 6.41
C PRO A 110 14.91 6.94 4.99
N TRP A 111 15.63 7.42 3.98
CA TRP A 111 15.29 7.21 2.56
C TRP A 111 16.09 6.09 1.89
N GLU A 112 16.88 5.38 2.66
CA GLU A 112 17.63 4.21 2.21
C GLU A 112 17.26 2.99 3.04
N LEU A 113 16.65 2.01 2.39
CA LEU A 113 16.31 0.76 3.06
C LEU A 113 17.57 0.02 3.47
N LYS A 114 17.68 -0.31 4.74
CA LYS A 114 18.80 -1.08 5.29
C LYS A 114 18.32 -2.28 6.10
N VAL A 115 18.91 -3.44 5.82
CA VAL A 115 18.72 -4.64 6.64
C VAL A 115 19.85 -4.75 7.66
N LYS A 116 19.52 -4.79 8.95
CA LYS A 116 20.48 -4.88 10.05
C LYS A 116 19.86 -5.71 11.18
N ASN A 117 20.56 -6.71 11.67
CA ASN A 117 20.12 -7.55 12.79
C ASN A 117 18.70 -8.15 12.59
N ASN A 118 18.46 -8.70 11.42
CA ASN A 118 17.17 -9.28 11.02
C ASN A 118 15.97 -8.31 11.11
N LYS A 119 16.23 -7.01 10.94
CA LYS A 119 15.23 -5.94 10.87
C LYS A 119 15.47 -5.09 9.65
N ILE A 120 14.38 -4.55 9.11
CA ILE A 120 14.39 -3.64 7.96
C ILE A 120 14.18 -2.22 8.48
N TYR A 121 15.09 -1.32 8.15
CA TYR A 121 15.07 0.08 8.54
C TYR A 121 14.86 0.96 7.32
N GLY A 122 14.06 2.03 7.49
CA GLY A 122 13.74 3.05 6.51
C GLY A 122 12.40 3.70 6.84
N ARG A 123 12.20 4.94 6.40
CA ARG A 123 10.92 5.64 6.63
C ARG A 123 9.81 5.00 5.78
N GLY A 124 8.73 4.58 6.43
CA GLY A 124 7.61 3.90 5.75
C GLY A 124 7.77 2.38 5.67
N THR A 125 8.85 1.76 6.16
CA THR A 125 9.02 0.30 6.14
C THR A 125 7.98 -0.44 6.99
N ALA A 126 7.45 0.19 8.03
CA ALA A 126 6.37 -0.32 8.86
C ALA A 126 5.05 0.37 8.55
N ASP A 127 5.07 1.69 8.30
CA ASP A 127 3.92 2.54 8.18
C ASP A 127 4.10 3.48 6.98
N ASN A 128 3.39 3.30 5.86
CA ASN A 128 2.53 2.15 5.50
C ASN A 128 3.05 1.42 4.24
N LYS A 129 4.16 1.92 3.62
CA LYS A 129 4.74 1.39 2.38
C LYS A 129 5.10 -0.10 2.47
N GLY A 130 5.61 -0.55 3.64
CA GLY A 130 5.89 -1.96 3.86
C GLY A 130 4.64 -2.81 3.91
N GLN A 131 3.59 -2.35 4.58
CA GLN A 131 2.35 -3.11 4.72
C GLN A 131 1.66 -3.32 3.38
N HIS A 132 1.49 -2.28 2.57
CA HIS A 132 0.89 -2.48 1.25
C HIS A 132 1.84 -3.19 0.25
N THR A 133 3.17 -3.14 0.45
CA THR A 133 4.09 -3.99 -0.32
C THR A 133 3.87 -5.48 -0.02
N VAL A 134 3.57 -5.84 1.23
CA VAL A 134 3.17 -7.22 1.60
C VAL A 134 1.88 -7.61 0.88
N ASN A 135 0.87 -6.73 0.86
CA ASN A 135 -0.39 -7.00 0.15
C ASN A 135 -0.17 -7.20 -1.36
N ILE A 136 0.64 -6.36 -1.98
CA ILE A 136 1.01 -6.47 -3.40
C ILE A 136 1.71 -7.82 -3.66
N GLY A 137 2.66 -8.20 -2.82
CA GLY A 137 3.35 -9.49 -2.91
C GLY A 137 2.40 -10.69 -2.80
N ALA A 138 1.39 -10.60 -1.93
CA ALA A 138 0.36 -11.63 -1.79
C ALA A 138 -0.50 -11.75 -3.06
N LEU A 139 -0.97 -10.64 -3.62
CA LEU A 139 -1.72 -10.61 -4.87
C LEU A 139 -0.88 -11.18 -6.03
N LYS A 140 0.38 -10.75 -6.17
CA LYS A 140 1.32 -11.25 -7.15
C LYS A 140 1.49 -12.76 -7.05
N SER A 141 1.76 -13.28 -5.86
CA SER A 141 1.95 -14.72 -5.63
C SER A 141 0.72 -15.56 -5.99
N ILE A 142 -0.49 -15.04 -5.75
CA ILE A 142 -1.72 -15.71 -6.15
C ILE A 142 -1.87 -15.69 -7.67
N LEU A 143 -1.67 -14.55 -8.31
CA LEU A 143 -1.79 -14.39 -9.76
C LEU A 143 -0.78 -15.27 -10.51
N GLU A 144 0.48 -15.29 -10.09
CA GLU A 144 1.51 -16.15 -10.66
C GLU A 144 1.19 -17.65 -10.49
N THR A 145 0.53 -18.01 -9.40
CA THR A 145 0.16 -19.39 -9.13
C THR A 145 -1.06 -19.83 -9.92
N ARG A 146 -2.11 -18.99 -10.01
CA ARG A 146 -3.44 -19.39 -10.47
C ARG A 146 -3.88 -18.69 -11.76
N GLY A 147 -3.24 -17.58 -12.13
CA GLY A 147 -3.68 -16.69 -13.20
C GLY A 147 -4.89 -15.82 -12.83
N CYS A 148 -5.47 -16.03 -11.66
CA CYS A 148 -6.64 -15.27 -11.18
C CYS A 148 -6.64 -15.16 -9.64
N LEU A 149 -7.29 -14.15 -9.10
CA LEU A 149 -7.47 -13.96 -7.66
C LEU A 149 -8.60 -14.84 -7.10
N GLY A 150 -9.69 -14.99 -7.85
CA GLY A 150 -10.93 -15.63 -7.43
C GLY A 150 -11.88 -14.67 -6.70
N PHE A 151 -11.57 -13.37 -6.72
CA PHE A 151 -12.40 -12.26 -6.25
C PHE A 151 -12.10 -11.02 -7.09
N ASN A 152 -13.02 -10.07 -7.14
CA ASN A 152 -12.77 -8.77 -7.73
C ASN A 152 -11.98 -7.92 -6.74
N SER A 153 -10.91 -7.29 -7.17
CA SER A 153 -10.01 -6.53 -6.30
C SER A 153 -10.04 -5.06 -6.63
N LYS A 154 -10.17 -4.24 -5.60
CA LYS A 154 -10.02 -2.79 -5.66
C LYS A 154 -8.94 -2.36 -4.68
N ILE A 155 -8.16 -1.37 -5.06
CA ILE A 155 -7.07 -0.82 -4.26
C ILE A 155 -7.27 0.69 -4.15
N LEU A 156 -7.21 1.21 -2.93
CA LEU A 156 -7.22 2.64 -2.65
C LEU A 156 -5.96 2.99 -1.86
N ILE A 157 -5.16 3.91 -2.39
CA ILE A 157 -3.97 4.43 -1.70
C ILE A 157 -4.04 5.95 -1.69
N GLU A 158 -4.17 6.53 -0.50
CA GLU A 158 -4.07 7.97 -0.33
C GLU A 158 -2.62 8.42 -0.05
N THR A 159 -2.40 9.73 -0.05
CA THR A 159 -1.10 10.33 0.28
C THR A 159 -1.24 11.49 1.28
N GLY A 160 -2.11 11.32 2.28
CA GLY A 160 -2.39 12.34 3.29
C GLY A 160 -2.73 11.79 4.67
N GLU A 161 -2.56 10.48 4.91
CA GLU A 161 -2.97 9.82 6.15
C GLU A 161 -2.26 10.43 7.37
N GLU A 162 -0.96 10.60 7.29
CA GLU A 162 -0.10 11.14 8.35
C GLU A 162 -0.35 12.64 8.65
N SER A 163 -1.26 13.24 7.89
CA SER A 163 -1.79 14.60 8.11
C SER A 163 -3.29 14.60 8.45
N GLY A 164 -3.86 13.43 8.77
CA GLY A 164 -5.27 13.25 9.13
C GLY A 164 -6.21 13.06 7.96
N SER A 165 -5.74 12.49 6.86
CA SER A 165 -6.52 12.15 5.65
C SER A 165 -7.39 13.29 5.12
N PRO A 166 -6.86 14.51 4.92
CA PRO A 166 -7.67 15.63 4.47
C PRO A 166 -8.24 15.35 3.07
N GLY A 167 -9.56 15.46 2.94
CA GLY A 167 -10.29 15.23 1.69
C GLY A 167 -10.69 13.78 1.41
N LEU A 168 -10.16 12.79 2.12
CA LEU A 168 -10.49 11.37 1.89
C LEU A 168 -12.00 11.09 2.07
N ALA A 169 -12.62 11.64 3.12
CA ALA A 169 -14.06 11.47 3.35
C ALA A 169 -14.91 12.08 2.24
N ASP A 170 -14.49 13.21 1.69
CA ASP A 170 -15.19 13.85 0.56
C ASP A 170 -14.99 13.07 -0.73
N PHE A 171 -13.78 12.58 -0.98
CA PHE A 171 -13.49 11.66 -2.07
C PHE A 171 -14.37 10.40 -2.00
N ALA A 172 -14.44 9.77 -0.82
CA ALA A 172 -15.26 8.57 -0.64
C ALA A 172 -16.76 8.81 -0.89
N ARG A 173 -17.29 9.99 -0.53
CA ARG A 173 -18.66 10.36 -0.83
C ARG A 173 -18.89 10.58 -2.33
N GLN A 174 -17.94 11.26 -2.99
CA GLN A 174 -18.01 11.55 -4.44
C GLN A 174 -17.87 10.28 -5.27
N GLN A 175 -17.02 9.34 -4.82
CA GLN A 175 -16.69 8.11 -5.54
C GLN A 175 -17.36 6.85 -4.92
N LYS A 176 -18.52 7.02 -4.31
CA LYS A 176 -19.24 5.95 -3.61
C LYS A 176 -19.41 4.69 -4.45
N GLU A 177 -19.82 4.83 -5.70
CA GLU A 177 -20.04 3.70 -6.62
C GLU A 177 -18.71 3.03 -7.00
N LEU A 178 -17.67 3.83 -7.23
CA LEU A 178 -16.33 3.32 -7.55
C LEU A 178 -15.77 2.48 -6.38
N LEU A 179 -15.98 2.92 -5.16
CA LEU A 179 -15.47 2.27 -3.93
C LEU A 179 -16.38 1.16 -3.40
N ALA A 180 -17.59 0.97 -3.97
CA ALA A 180 -18.51 -0.06 -3.52
C ALA A 180 -17.84 -1.44 -3.51
N SER A 181 -17.93 -2.14 -2.38
CA SER A 181 -17.25 -3.43 -2.15
C SER A 181 -17.99 -4.25 -1.10
N ASP A 182 -17.78 -5.57 -1.10
CA ASP A 182 -18.34 -6.48 -0.09
C ASP A 182 -17.48 -6.53 1.18
N VAL A 183 -16.18 -6.30 1.03
CA VAL A 183 -15.19 -6.39 2.13
C VAL A 183 -14.18 -5.25 1.98
N LEU A 184 -13.88 -4.57 3.08
CA LEU A 184 -12.76 -3.64 3.20
C LEU A 184 -11.64 -4.28 4.03
N ILE A 185 -10.43 -4.24 3.52
CA ILE A 185 -9.22 -4.64 4.24
C ILE A 185 -8.30 -3.42 4.33
N SER A 186 -8.04 -2.97 5.54
CA SER A 186 -7.02 -1.95 5.81
C SER A 186 -5.81 -2.61 6.47
N SER A 187 -4.65 -2.46 5.87
CA SER A 187 -3.38 -2.95 6.42
C SER A 187 -2.65 -1.83 7.15
N ASP A 188 -3.39 -1.15 8.01
CA ASP A 188 -2.91 -0.05 8.81
C ASP A 188 -3.48 -0.16 10.22
N GLY A 189 -2.60 -0.42 11.18
CA GLY A 189 -3.03 -0.59 12.55
C GLY A 189 -1.92 -1.10 13.47
N PRO A 190 -2.06 -0.88 14.77
CA PRO A 190 -1.05 -1.26 15.75
C PRO A 190 -0.92 -2.77 15.88
N ARG A 191 0.30 -3.25 16.10
CA ARG A 191 0.55 -4.61 16.56
C ARG A 191 0.54 -4.67 18.08
N LEU A 192 -0.16 -5.65 18.64
CA LEU A 192 -0.13 -5.92 20.08
C LEU A 192 1.21 -6.55 20.49
N GLN A 193 1.79 -7.35 19.62
CA GLN A 193 3.10 -7.98 19.80
C GLN A 193 3.85 -8.06 18.46
N PRO A 194 5.16 -7.82 18.43
CA PRO A 194 5.94 -7.84 17.17
C PRO A 194 5.87 -9.19 16.44
N GLU A 195 5.84 -10.29 17.18
CA GLU A 195 5.90 -11.66 16.66
C GLU A 195 4.53 -12.21 16.24
N ARG A 196 3.45 -11.47 16.49
CA ARG A 196 2.08 -11.94 16.19
C ARG A 196 1.36 -10.96 15.28
N PRO A 197 0.88 -11.41 14.12
CA PRO A 197 -0.07 -10.63 13.35
C PRO A 197 -1.29 -10.28 14.21
N THR A 198 -1.75 -9.03 14.11
CA THR A 198 -2.94 -8.58 14.82
C THR A 198 -4.02 -8.30 13.78
N LEU A 199 -5.20 -8.86 13.96
CA LEU A 199 -6.37 -8.64 13.12
C LEU A 199 -7.47 -7.99 13.95
N PHE A 200 -7.90 -6.82 13.54
CA PHE A 200 -9.07 -6.14 14.09
C PHE A 200 -10.26 -6.40 13.17
N LEU A 201 -11.33 -6.95 13.73
CA LEU A 201 -12.58 -7.17 13.00
C LEU A 201 -13.64 -6.19 13.51
N SER A 202 -14.26 -5.47 12.60
CA SER A 202 -15.43 -4.65 12.88
C SER A 202 -16.61 -5.16 12.08
N LEU A 203 -17.72 -5.44 12.75
CA LEU A 203 -19.01 -5.70 12.13
C LEU A 203 -19.86 -4.45 12.32
N ILE A 204 -20.08 -3.72 11.24
CA ILE A 204 -20.99 -2.57 11.23
C ILE A 204 -22.29 -3.08 10.62
N HIS A 205 -23.36 -3.12 11.41
CA HIS A 205 -24.70 -3.26 10.88
C HIS A 205 -25.14 -1.89 10.36
N ILE A 206 -25.25 -1.77 9.07
CA ILE A 206 -25.83 -0.61 8.40
C ILE A 206 -27.31 -0.88 8.17
#